data_ab33c8e76a6020dcdc4e0fb82017c117
#
_entry.id   ab33c8e76a6020dcdc4e0fb82017c117
#
_cell.length_a   1.000
_cell.length_b   1.000
_cell.length_c   1.000
_cell.angle_alpha   90.00
_cell.angle_beta   90.00
_cell.angle_gamma   90.00
#
_symmetry.space_group_name_H-M   'P 1'
#
loop_
_entity.id
_entity.type
_entity.pdbx_description
1 polymer ?
#
loop_
_entity_poly.entity_id
_entity_poly.type
_entity_poly.pdbx_seq_one_letter_code
_entity_poly.pdbx_strand_id
1 'polypeptide(L)'
;PQAIRALGRGLVDLCVITTPARLESTMRRTLLMPFQEILIAGRDFEFLQGRRWALKELQQYPLICLGSETMTYAFYNQFYLSNNLVLQPDTEAATTDQVVPLVKSGLGLGYVPQNFAKDALAAGDVFTIQLKEEIPTRHVVLVQDGGRVPNAAAREFARMLNSSVTQQNAP
;
A
#
# COMPACT_ATOMS: atom_id res chain seq x y z
N PRO A 1 11.43 2.75 3.82
CA PRO A 1 12.52 3.30 4.64
C PRO A 1 13.84 3.46 3.88
N GLN A 2 14.22 2.48 3.01
CA GLN A 2 15.50 2.52 2.29
C GLN A 2 15.59 3.71 1.31
N ALA A 3 14.55 3.97 0.51
CA ALA A 3 14.52 5.07 -0.45
C ALA A 3 14.70 6.44 0.22
N ILE A 4 14.03 6.67 1.37
CA ILE A 4 14.18 7.92 2.15
C ILE A 4 15.61 8.06 2.67
N ARG A 5 16.21 6.98 3.19
CA ARG A 5 17.62 7.01 3.64
C ARG A 5 18.58 7.28 2.49
N ALA A 6 18.34 6.70 1.31
CA ALA A 6 19.13 6.94 0.12
C ALA A 6 19.05 8.41 -0.33
N LEU A 7 17.84 9.00 -0.29
CA LEU A 7 17.62 10.41 -0.58
C LEU A 7 18.36 11.32 0.43
N GLY A 8 18.21 11.09 1.73
CA GLY A 8 18.90 11.87 2.77
C GLY A 8 20.43 11.81 2.68
N ARG A 9 20.97 10.66 2.24
CA ARG A 9 22.41 10.51 1.99
C ARG A 9 22.88 11.08 0.62
N GLY A 10 21.97 11.53 -0.24
CA GLY A 10 22.27 12.01 -1.59
C GLY A 10 22.72 10.95 -2.57
N LEU A 11 22.37 9.69 -2.32
CA LEU A 11 22.59 8.59 -3.24
C LEU A 11 21.59 8.61 -4.40
N VAL A 12 20.45 9.27 -4.21
CA VAL A 12 19.43 9.54 -5.23
C VAL A 12 18.96 10.99 -5.09
N ASP A 13 18.49 11.59 -6.18
CA ASP A 13 18.00 12.98 -6.22
C ASP A 13 16.52 13.11 -5.86
N LEU A 14 15.76 12.03 -6.04
CA LEU A 14 14.33 11.93 -5.72
C LEU A 14 13.96 10.48 -5.46
N CYS A 15 12.83 10.27 -4.81
CA CYS A 15 12.22 8.94 -4.72
C CYS A 15 10.69 9.03 -4.84
N VAL A 16 10.10 7.97 -5.38
CA VAL A 16 8.66 7.76 -5.41
C VAL A 16 8.32 6.66 -4.40
N ILE A 17 7.44 6.97 -3.48
CA ILE A 17 7.07 6.06 -2.37
C ILE A 17 5.57 6.13 -2.10
N THR A 18 5.08 5.28 -1.21
CA THR A 18 3.68 5.32 -0.76
C THR A 18 3.56 5.85 0.67
N THR A 19 2.43 6.47 0.99
CA THR A 19 2.10 6.88 2.37
C THR A 19 1.68 5.66 3.23
N PRO A 20 1.88 5.70 4.58
CA PRO A 20 2.58 6.74 5.32
C PRO A 20 4.09 6.72 5.06
N ALA A 21 4.73 7.86 5.22
CA ALA A 21 6.18 7.98 5.10
C ALA A 21 6.71 8.94 6.18
N ARG A 22 7.78 8.55 6.84
CA ARG A 22 8.51 9.44 7.76
C ARG A 22 9.55 10.20 6.95
N LEU A 23 9.40 11.52 6.87
CA LEU A 23 10.28 12.40 6.12
C LEU A 23 11.13 13.22 7.08
N GLU A 24 12.36 13.53 6.67
CA GLU A 24 13.22 14.50 7.35
C GLU A 24 12.72 15.93 7.08
N SER A 25 13.07 16.88 7.93
CA SER A 25 12.58 18.26 7.85
C SER A 25 12.94 18.99 6.56
N THR A 26 14.02 18.60 5.91
CA THR A 26 14.47 19.15 4.61
C THR A 26 13.70 18.56 3.43
N MET A 27 13.03 17.43 3.62
CA MET A 27 12.34 16.72 2.54
C MET A 27 10.97 17.30 2.26
N ARG A 28 10.66 17.44 1.00
CA ARG A 28 9.36 17.90 0.49
C ARG A 28 8.67 16.76 -0.24
N ARG A 29 7.38 16.62 0.00
CA ARG A 29 6.53 15.65 -0.72
C ARG A 29 5.57 16.35 -1.66
N THR A 30 5.35 15.75 -2.82
CA THR A 30 4.27 16.08 -3.75
C THR A 30 3.38 14.85 -3.91
N LEU A 31 2.07 15.01 -3.72
CA LEU A 31 1.09 13.94 -3.96
C LEU A 31 1.01 13.69 -5.47
N LEU A 32 1.15 12.43 -5.89
CA LEU A 32 1.03 12.04 -7.29
C LEU A 32 -0.36 11.45 -7.58
N MET A 33 -0.75 10.40 -6.87
CA MET A 33 -2.05 9.78 -7.06
C MET A 33 -2.54 9.07 -5.78
N PRO A 34 -3.85 9.07 -5.51
CA PRO A 34 -4.43 8.22 -4.48
C PRO A 34 -4.49 6.76 -4.97
N PHE A 35 -4.51 5.82 -4.04
CA PHE A 35 -4.87 4.43 -4.29
C PHE A 35 -5.56 3.83 -3.07
N GLN A 36 -6.40 2.83 -3.34
CA GLN A 36 -7.15 2.14 -2.29
C GLN A 36 -6.55 0.77 -2.02
N GLU A 37 -6.38 0.46 -0.75
CA GLU A 37 -6.10 -0.90 -0.29
C GLU A 37 -7.40 -1.67 -0.17
N ILE A 38 -7.38 -2.95 -0.54
CA ILE A 38 -8.50 -3.88 -0.37
C ILE A 38 -8.04 -5.12 0.37
N LEU A 39 -8.94 -5.73 1.11
CA LEU A 39 -8.74 -7.06 1.68
C LEU A 39 -9.28 -8.09 0.71
N ILE A 40 -8.46 -9.06 0.32
CA ILE A 40 -8.82 -10.13 -0.60
C ILE A 40 -8.75 -11.50 0.05
N ALA A 41 -9.53 -12.43 -0.49
CA ALA A 41 -9.52 -13.84 -0.12
C ALA A 41 -9.59 -14.71 -1.36
N GLY A 42 -9.03 -15.93 -1.25
CA GLY A 42 -9.11 -16.97 -2.28
C GLY A 42 -10.37 -17.83 -2.13
N ARG A 43 -10.52 -18.81 -3.04
CA ARG A 43 -11.70 -19.68 -3.12
C ARG A 43 -11.99 -20.45 -1.84
N ASP A 44 -10.97 -20.83 -1.08
CA ASP A 44 -11.14 -21.56 0.19
C ASP A 44 -11.92 -20.75 1.25
N PHE A 45 -12.06 -19.45 1.04
CA PHE A 45 -12.78 -18.52 1.90
C PHE A 45 -14.08 -17.99 1.28
N GLU A 46 -14.64 -18.65 0.25
CA GLU A 46 -15.85 -18.19 -0.47
C GLU A 46 -17.05 -17.93 0.47
N PHE A 47 -17.11 -18.61 1.61
CA PHE A 47 -18.13 -18.38 2.63
C PHE A 47 -18.08 -16.97 3.25
N LEU A 48 -17.02 -16.20 3.02
CA LEU A 48 -16.90 -14.80 3.43
C LEU A 48 -17.55 -13.82 2.45
N GLN A 49 -18.01 -14.27 1.28
CA GLN A 49 -18.71 -13.43 0.31
C GLN A 49 -20.14 -13.05 0.78
N GLY A 50 -20.69 -12.03 0.15
CA GLY A 50 -22.11 -11.70 0.24
C GLY A 50 -22.53 -10.83 1.43
N ARG A 51 -21.61 -10.48 2.36
CA ARG A 51 -21.89 -9.52 3.43
C ARG A 51 -20.70 -8.63 3.77
N ARG A 52 -20.96 -7.58 4.53
CA ARG A 52 -19.89 -6.78 5.15
C ARG A 52 -19.48 -7.39 6.48
N TRP A 53 -18.18 -7.47 6.69
CA TRP A 53 -17.57 -8.05 7.88
C TRP A 53 -16.98 -6.95 8.76
N ALA A 54 -17.14 -7.08 10.07
CA ALA A 54 -16.35 -6.29 10.99
C ALA A 54 -14.92 -6.85 11.04
N LEU A 55 -13.94 -5.97 11.10
CA LEU A 55 -12.52 -6.34 11.15
C LEU A 55 -12.23 -7.34 12.27
N LYS A 56 -12.90 -7.17 13.42
CA LYS A 56 -12.81 -8.09 14.58
C LYS A 56 -13.26 -9.52 14.25
N GLU A 57 -14.29 -9.70 13.42
CA GLU A 57 -14.80 -11.02 13.04
C GLU A 57 -13.79 -11.78 12.17
N LEU A 58 -12.91 -11.07 11.47
CA LEU A 58 -11.91 -11.64 10.56
C LEU A 58 -10.61 -12.04 11.25
N GLN A 59 -10.37 -11.65 12.49
CA GLN A 59 -9.16 -12.01 13.26
C GLN A 59 -9.01 -13.52 13.52
N GLN A 60 -10.06 -14.30 13.32
CA GLN A 60 -10.01 -15.77 13.43
C GLN A 60 -9.44 -16.45 12.18
N TYR A 61 -9.25 -15.75 11.10
CA TYR A 61 -8.72 -16.28 9.82
C TYR A 61 -7.27 -15.89 9.65
N PRO A 62 -6.46 -16.78 9.03
CA PRO A 62 -5.06 -16.48 8.76
C PRO A 62 -4.90 -15.20 7.93
N LEU A 63 -3.94 -14.37 8.30
CA LEU A 63 -3.65 -13.11 7.63
C LEU A 63 -2.24 -13.10 7.05
N ILE A 64 -2.13 -12.70 5.80
CA ILE A 64 -0.89 -12.47 5.08
C ILE A 64 -0.60 -10.98 5.10
N CYS A 65 0.59 -10.59 5.56
CA CYS A 65 1.03 -9.20 5.59
C CYS A 65 2.50 -9.08 5.16
N LEU A 66 2.96 -7.86 4.93
CA LEU A 66 4.39 -7.60 4.74
C LEU A 66 5.11 -7.55 6.08
N GLY A 67 6.44 -7.70 6.06
CA GLY A 67 7.28 -7.66 7.26
C GLY A 67 7.12 -6.40 8.10
N SER A 68 7.30 -6.56 9.41
CA SER A 68 7.03 -5.54 10.43
C SER A 68 7.87 -4.26 10.28
N GLU A 69 9.00 -4.32 9.59
CA GLU A 69 9.87 -3.17 9.29
C GLU A 69 9.39 -2.32 8.11
N THR A 70 8.32 -2.75 7.40
CA THR A 70 7.79 -2.02 6.25
C THR A 70 6.82 -0.91 6.66
N MET A 71 6.75 0.15 5.86
CA MET A 71 5.76 1.21 6.07
C MET A 71 4.33 0.73 5.78
N THR A 72 4.19 -0.29 4.94
CA THR A 72 2.89 -0.91 4.65
C THR A 72 2.37 -1.68 5.86
N TYR A 73 3.22 -2.44 6.55
CA TYR A 73 2.86 -3.03 7.84
C TYR A 73 2.45 -1.96 8.85
N ALA A 74 3.26 -0.90 8.99
CA ALA A 74 2.94 0.20 9.90
C ALA A 74 1.57 0.85 9.59
N PHE A 75 1.20 0.95 8.31
CA PHE A 75 -0.12 1.43 7.89
C PHE A 75 -1.25 0.51 8.37
N TYR A 76 -1.15 -0.80 8.12
CA TYR A 76 -2.17 -1.75 8.57
C TYR A 76 -2.22 -1.86 10.10
N ASN A 77 -1.07 -1.84 10.77
CA ASN A 77 -1.03 -1.84 12.23
C ASN A 77 -1.76 -0.62 12.82
N GLN A 78 -1.57 0.57 12.25
CA GLN A 78 -2.30 1.77 12.64
C GLN A 78 -3.81 1.65 12.37
N PHE A 79 -4.20 1.05 11.24
CA PHE A 79 -5.60 0.80 10.92
C PHE A 79 -6.26 -0.14 11.95
N TYR A 80 -5.59 -1.22 12.33
CA TYR A 80 -6.07 -2.13 13.38
C TYR A 80 -6.16 -1.43 14.74
N LEU A 81 -5.10 -0.71 15.15
CA LEU A 81 -5.09 0.03 16.42
C LEU A 81 -6.20 1.08 16.49
N SER A 82 -6.49 1.78 15.40
CA SER A 82 -7.58 2.76 15.32
C SER A 82 -8.97 2.12 15.51
N ASN A 83 -9.08 0.81 15.30
CA ASN A 83 -10.29 0.03 15.55
C ASN A 83 -10.22 -0.80 16.85
N ASN A 84 -9.28 -0.47 17.76
CA ASN A 84 -9.04 -1.16 19.03
C ASN A 84 -8.69 -2.65 18.86
N LEU A 85 -7.98 -2.99 17.79
CA LEU A 85 -7.55 -4.35 17.47
C LEU A 85 -6.02 -4.40 17.34
N VAL A 86 -5.45 -5.60 17.45
CA VAL A 86 -4.03 -5.85 17.24
C VAL A 86 -3.85 -6.57 15.91
N LEU A 87 -2.94 -6.09 15.07
CA LEU A 87 -2.56 -6.76 13.84
C LEU A 87 -1.67 -7.96 14.17
N GLN A 88 -2.10 -9.16 13.81
CA GLN A 88 -1.38 -10.42 14.05
C GLN A 88 -1.33 -11.22 12.75
N PRO A 89 -0.33 -10.98 11.87
CA PRO A 89 -0.15 -11.78 10.67
C PRO A 89 0.32 -13.21 11.00
N ASP A 90 -0.21 -14.19 10.27
CA ASP A 90 0.22 -15.60 10.33
C ASP A 90 1.31 -15.89 9.29
N THR A 91 1.32 -15.14 8.19
CA THR A 91 2.27 -15.31 7.09
C THR A 91 2.86 -13.96 6.71
N GLU A 92 4.19 -13.93 6.57
CA GLU A 92 4.92 -12.76 6.11
C GLU A 92 5.34 -12.93 4.65
N ALA A 93 4.93 -11.97 3.80
CA ALA A 93 5.37 -11.85 2.42
C ALA A 93 6.51 -10.81 2.33
N ALA A 94 7.53 -11.08 1.53
CA ALA A 94 8.65 -10.17 1.36
C ALA A 94 8.25 -8.91 0.55
N THR A 95 7.34 -9.07 -0.42
CA THR A 95 6.90 -7.99 -1.33
C THR A 95 5.39 -8.06 -1.58
N THR A 96 4.78 -6.92 -1.95
CA THR A 96 3.33 -6.82 -2.17
C THR A 96 2.83 -7.73 -3.29
N ASP A 97 3.62 -7.94 -4.34
CA ASP A 97 3.27 -8.81 -5.48
C ASP A 97 3.15 -10.29 -5.10
N GLN A 98 3.77 -10.71 -3.99
CA GLN A 98 3.63 -12.07 -3.47
C GLN A 98 2.29 -12.31 -2.77
N VAL A 99 1.61 -11.27 -2.28
CA VAL A 99 0.40 -11.44 -1.49
C VAL A 99 -0.73 -12.10 -2.31
N VAL A 100 -0.97 -11.65 -3.54
CA VAL A 100 -2.03 -12.23 -4.39
C VAL A 100 -1.81 -13.72 -4.65
N PRO A 101 -0.63 -14.20 -5.07
CA PRO A 101 -0.35 -15.63 -5.20
C PRO A 101 -0.57 -16.43 -3.91
N LEU A 102 -0.15 -15.92 -2.76
CA LEU A 102 -0.33 -16.58 -1.47
C LEU A 102 -1.81 -16.70 -1.09
N VAL A 103 -2.60 -15.63 -1.32
CA VAL A 103 -4.06 -15.64 -1.12
C VAL A 103 -4.74 -16.65 -2.06
N LYS A 104 -4.34 -16.70 -3.33
CA LYS A 104 -4.84 -17.70 -4.30
C LYS A 104 -4.57 -19.13 -3.86
N SER A 105 -3.46 -19.36 -3.16
CA SER A 105 -3.08 -20.68 -2.64
C SER A 105 -3.80 -21.07 -1.35
N GLY A 106 -4.75 -20.26 -0.87
CA GLY A 106 -5.54 -20.55 0.33
C GLY A 106 -4.81 -20.32 1.65
N LEU A 107 -3.64 -19.64 1.65
CA LEU A 107 -2.86 -19.44 2.87
C LEU A 107 -3.47 -18.42 3.84
N GLY A 108 -4.49 -17.66 3.41
CA GLY A 108 -5.19 -16.71 4.25
C GLY A 108 -5.73 -15.52 3.48
N LEU A 109 -6.18 -14.53 4.24
CA LEU A 109 -6.61 -13.23 3.74
C LEU A 109 -5.40 -12.34 3.53
N GLY A 110 -5.46 -11.36 2.62
CA GLY A 110 -4.34 -10.46 2.38
C GLY A 110 -4.78 -9.06 1.95
N TYR A 111 -4.06 -8.05 2.42
CA TYR A 111 -4.25 -6.67 1.96
C TYR A 111 -3.34 -6.38 0.77
N VAL A 112 -3.91 -5.75 -0.26
CA VAL A 112 -3.17 -5.29 -1.44
C VAL A 112 -3.76 -4.00 -1.99
N PRO A 113 -2.97 -3.15 -2.68
CA PRO A 113 -3.53 -2.13 -3.53
C PRO A 113 -4.45 -2.76 -4.58
N GLN A 114 -5.63 -2.19 -4.80
CA GLN A 114 -6.67 -2.77 -5.67
C GLN A 114 -6.16 -3.13 -7.08
N ASN A 115 -5.25 -2.33 -7.64
CA ASN A 115 -4.68 -2.57 -8.95
C ASN A 115 -3.81 -3.84 -9.02
N PHE A 116 -3.20 -4.30 -7.91
CA PHE A 116 -2.44 -5.55 -7.86
C PHE A 116 -3.32 -6.79 -7.96
N ALA A 117 -4.57 -6.70 -7.50
CA ALA A 117 -5.52 -7.81 -7.55
C ALA A 117 -6.39 -7.82 -8.82
N LYS A 118 -6.28 -6.82 -9.71
CA LYS A 118 -7.19 -6.60 -10.84
C LYS A 118 -7.40 -7.85 -11.69
N ASP A 119 -6.34 -8.50 -12.12
CA ASP A 119 -6.40 -9.66 -13.00
C ASP A 119 -6.94 -10.90 -12.27
N ALA A 120 -6.53 -11.11 -11.02
CA ALA A 120 -7.01 -12.21 -10.19
C ALA A 120 -8.50 -12.07 -9.81
N LEU A 121 -8.97 -10.84 -9.58
CA LEU A 121 -10.38 -10.52 -9.38
C LEU A 121 -11.20 -10.78 -10.65
N ALA A 122 -10.71 -10.34 -11.82
CA ALA A 122 -11.36 -10.56 -13.10
C ALA A 122 -11.44 -12.05 -13.46
N ALA A 123 -10.43 -12.84 -13.11
CA ALA A 123 -10.41 -14.29 -13.31
C ALA A 123 -11.26 -15.07 -12.28
N GLY A 124 -11.75 -14.43 -11.21
CA GLY A 124 -12.46 -15.10 -10.12
C GLY A 124 -11.57 -15.98 -9.25
N ASP A 125 -10.26 -15.78 -9.27
CA ASP A 125 -9.30 -16.52 -8.43
C ASP A 125 -9.29 -16.00 -6.99
N VAL A 126 -9.59 -14.71 -6.82
CA VAL A 126 -9.76 -14.06 -5.54
C VAL A 126 -11.00 -13.16 -5.58
N PHE A 127 -11.48 -12.75 -4.40
CA PHE A 127 -12.57 -11.79 -4.28
C PHE A 127 -12.25 -10.77 -3.17
N THR A 128 -12.90 -9.62 -3.22
CA THR A 128 -12.77 -8.58 -2.20
C THR A 128 -13.68 -8.87 -1.02
N ILE A 129 -13.13 -8.87 0.19
CA ILE A 129 -13.91 -8.90 1.43
C ILE A 129 -14.37 -7.47 1.74
N GLN A 130 -15.68 -7.29 1.87
CA GLN A 130 -16.26 -6.00 2.22
C GLN A 130 -16.16 -5.78 3.73
N LEU A 131 -15.40 -4.79 4.17
CA LEU A 131 -15.28 -4.41 5.57
C LEU A 131 -16.37 -3.40 5.96
N LYS A 132 -16.76 -3.42 7.25
CA LYS A 132 -17.57 -2.35 7.87
C LYS A 132 -16.71 -1.11 8.13
N GLU A 133 -15.47 -1.33 8.53
CA GLU A 133 -14.47 -0.29 8.77
C GLU A 133 -13.88 0.21 7.45
N GLU A 134 -13.70 1.50 7.33
CA GLU A 134 -13.11 2.13 6.14
C GLU A 134 -11.58 2.07 6.21
N ILE A 135 -10.96 1.43 5.21
CA ILE A 135 -9.51 1.45 5.06
C ILE A 135 -9.10 2.84 4.56
N PRO A 136 -8.22 3.56 5.27
CA PRO A 136 -7.81 4.90 4.85
C PRO A 136 -7.15 4.91 3.47
N THR A 137 -7.44 5.91 2.67
CA THR A 137 -6.81 6.10 1.35
C THR A 137 -5.31 6.35 1.51
N ARG A 138 -4.52 5.67 0.68
CA ARG A 138 -3.08 5.90 0.56
C ARG A 138 -2.75 6.70 -0.70
N HIS A 139 -1.54 7.25 -0.74
CA HIS A 139 -1.07 8.03 -1.88
C HIS A 139 0.30 7.57 -2.33
N VAL A 140 0.52 7.59 -3.63
CA VAL A 140 1.86 7.60 -4.21
C VAL A 140 2.37 9.03 -4.12
N VAL A 141 3.59 9.21 -3.65
CA VAL A 141 4.18 10.54 -3.44
C VAL A 141 5.59 10.59 -4.03
N LEU A 142 5.90 11.72 -4.66
CA LEU A 142 7.25 12.11 -5.00
C LEU A 142 7.88 12.80 -3.79
N VAL A 143 9.11 12.41 -3.42
CA VAL A 143 9.88 13.05 -2.36
C VAL A 143 11.20 13.54 -2.91
N GLN A 144 11.55 14.78 -2.57
CA GLN A 144 12.79 15.46 -2.94
C GLN A 144 13.40 16.09 -1.70
N ASP A 145 14.73 16.17 -1.64
CA ASP A 145 15.43 16.92 -0.59
C ASP A 145 15.53 18.40 -1.00
N GLY A 146 14.87 19.27 -0.24
CA GLY A 146 14.88 20.72 -0.49
C GLY A 146 16.23 21.39 -0.21
N GLY A 147 17.16 20.72 0.47
CA GLY A 147 18.51 21.19 0.74
C GLY A 147 19.51 20.93 -0.40
N ARG A 148 19.09 20.24 -1.47
CA ARG A 148 19.95 19.85 -2.60
C ARG A 148 19.37 20.25 -3.94
N VAL A 149 20.25 20.55 -4.88
CA VAL A 149 19.87 20.82 -6.28
C VAL A 149 19.90 19.49 -7.03
N PRO A 150 18.75 18.98 -7.48
CA PRO A 150 18.71 17.73 -8.25
C PRO A 150 19.37 17.92 -9.63
N ASN A 151 19.89 16.83 -10.19
CA ASN A 151 20.44 16.85 -11.54
C ASN A 151 19.37 17.14 -12.62
N ALA A 152 19.78 17.37 -13.86
CA ALA A 152 18.86 17.74 -14.95
C ALA A 152 17.82 16.64 -15.24
N ALA A 153 18.24 15.38 -15.22
CA ALA A 153 17.34 14.24 -15.47
C ALA A 153 16.28 14.11 -14.36
N ALA A 154 16.69 14.25 -13.09
CA ALA A 154 15.77 14.19 -11.96
C ALA A 154 14.76 15.35 -11.98
N ARG A 155 15.19 16.56 -12.36
CA ARG A 155 14.28 17.71 -12.53
C ARG A 155 13.24 17.45 -13.62
N GLU A 156 13.66 16.94 -14.76
CA GLU A 156 12.76 16.65 -15.88
C GLU A 156 11.78 15.50 -15.52
N PHE A 157 12.27 14.45 -14.89
CA PHE A 157 11.41 13.36 -14.43
C PHE A 157 10.36 13.85 -13.41
N ALA A 158 10.75 14.67 -12.43
CA ALA A 158 9.80 15.27 -11.49
C ALA A 158 8.75 16.14 -12.20
N ARG A 159 9.17 16.91 -13.24
CA ARG A 159 8.26 17.71 -14.06
C ARG A 159 7.24 16.82 -14.79
N MET A 160 7.70 15.73 -15.41
CA MET A 160 6.82 14.78 -16.10
C MET A 160 5.79 14.14 -15.15
N LEU A 161 6.22 13.69 -13.97
CA LEU A 161 5.31 13.13 -12.96
C LEU A 161 4.24 14.15 -12.53
N ASN A 162 4.63 15.39 -12.27
CA ASN A 162 3.70 16.44 -11.87
C ASN A 162 2.70 16.79 -12.99
N SER A 163 3.13 16.80 -14.26
CA SER A 163 2.25 17.05 -15.41
C SER A 163 1.21 15.94 -15.58
N SER A 164 1.59 14.68 -15.36
CA SER A 164 0.66 13.54 -15.42
C SER A 164 -0.44 13.64 -14.38
N VAL A 165 -0.13 14.12 -13.18
CA VAL A 165 -1.12 14.34 -12.10
C VAL A 165 -2.14 15.42 -12.48
N THR A 166 -1.68 16.51 -13.10
CA THR A 166 -2.55 17.62 -13.51
C THR A 166 -3.53 17.19 -14.60
N GLN A 167 -3.11 16.30 -15.52
CA GLN A 167 -3.98 15.77 -16.57
C GLN A 167 -5.04 14.79 -16.06
N GLN A 168 -4.74 14.01 -15.02
CA GLN A 168 -5.70 13.07 -14.42
C GLN A 168 -6.74 13.76 -13.53
N ASN A 169 -6.46 14.96 -13.04
CA ASN A 169 -7.36 15.75 -12.19
C ASN A 169 -8.10 16.87 -12.97
N ALA A 170 -7.94 16.94 -14.28
CA ALA A 170 -8.76 17.85 -15.12
C ALA A 170 -10.19 17.25 -15.26
N PRO A 171 -11.25 18.07 -15.06
CA PRO A 171 -12.65 17.65 -15.08
C PRO A 171 -13.10 17.14 -16.44
#